data_2ce7a1aa183cbfaca65b7f1e0602e6cd
#
_entry.id   2ce7a1aa183cbfaca65b7f1e0602e6cd
#
_cell.length_a   1.000
_cell.length_b   1.000
_cell.length_c   1.000
_cell.angle_alpha   90.00
_cell.angle_beta   90.00
_cell.angle_gamma   90.00
#
_symmetry.space_group_name_H-M   'P 1'
#
loop_
_entity.id
_entity.type
_entity.pdbx_description
1 polymer ?
#
loop_
_entity_poly.entity_id
_entity_poly.type
_entity_poly.pdbx_seq_one_letter_code
_entity_poly.pdbx_strand_id
1 'polypeptide(L)'
;RLLRVVASAMARNPKLNTCSRDSLYLCFNNSAQLGVEPNLLGECYYIPYRNNKTGIMEAQFILGYRGLIKILKQSGEVKSIEARCVKDGDFFRYSFGLNPSLIHEPKNVSNELTHVYSIAVLNNGEKQFEVMTKAEVDAIRNISKSKDSGAWVDFYDEMAKKTVVRRLCKYLDLSVEVINAIEVDDDKFVVNTENENKSRFDIDIKDDDIKEEQNKEENININNKNGGLFE
;
A
#
# COMPACT_ATOMS: atom_id res chain seq x y z
N ARG A 1 -9.06 -13.79 -24.28
CA ARG A 1 -7.72 -13.68 -23.67
C ARG A 1 -7.78 -14.03 -22.17
N LEU A 2 -8.66 -13.40 -21.39
CA LEU A 2 -8.77 -13.56 -19.93
C LEU A 2 -8.99 -15.03 -19.52
N LEU A 3 -9.96 -15.75 -20.13
CA LEU A 3 -10.24 -17.15 -19.84
C LEU A 3 -9.00 -18.05 -20.01
N ARG A 4 -8.16 -17.76 -21.02
CA ARG A 4 -6.94 -18.55 -21.26
C ARG A 4 -5.90 -18.32 -20.15
N VAL A 5 -5.79 -17.07 -19.68
CA VAL A 5 -4.88 -16.68 -18.58
C VAL A 5 -5.28 -17.38 -17.29
N VAL A 6 -6.59 -17.39 -17.01
CA VAL A 6 -7.20 -18.10 -15.87
C VAL A 6 -6.94 -19.60 -15.93
N ALA A 7 -7.26 -20.24 -17.04
CA ALA A 7 -7.02 -21.67 -17.21
C ALA A 7 -5.53 -22.01 -17.02
N SER A 8 -4.64 -21.16 -17.52
CA SER A 8 -3.18 -21.34 -17.32
C SER A 8 -2.76 -21.17 -15.86
N ALA A 9 -3.37 -20.25 -15.11
CA ALA A 9 -3.11 -20.08 -13.68
C ALA A 9 -3.58 -21.30 -12.88
N MET A 10 -4.79 -21.81 -13.17
CA MET A 10 -5.34 -23.01 -12.52
C MET A 10 -4.53 -24.26 -12.86
N ALA A 11 -4.07 -24.40 -14.10
CA ALA A 11 -3.21 -25.52 -14.51
C ALA A 11 -1.84 -25.51 -13.78
N ARG A 12 -1.28 -24.31 -13.55
CA ARG A 12 0.00 -24.17 -12.81
C ARG A 12 -0.15 -24.35 -11.30
N ASN A 13 -1.30 -24.01 -10.74
CA ASN A 13 -1.60 -24.21 -9.33
C ASN A 13 -2.92 -24.94 -9.14
N PRO A 14 -2.91 -26.29 -9.17
CA PRO A 14 -4.13 -27.09 -9.03
C PRO A 14 -4.91 -26.84 -7.73
N LYS A 15 -4.26 -26.34 -6.68
CA LYS A 15 -4.95 -25.97 -5.43
C LYS A 15 -5.99 -24.86 -5.61
N LEU A 16 -5.87 -24.04 -6.66
CA LEU A 16 -6.89 -23.05 -6.99
C LEU A 16 -8.25 -23.68 -7.33
N ASN A 17 -8.28 -24.93 -7.82
CA ASN A 17 -9.52 -25.64 -8.10
C ASN A 17 -10.34 -25.97 -6.83
N THR A 18 -9.72 -25.90 -5.65
CA THR A 18 -10.40 -26.10 -4.36
C THR A 18 -10.95 -24.80 -3.76
N CYS A 19 -10.60 -23.65 -4.36
CA CYS A 19 -11.07 -22.35 -3.89
C CYS A 19 -12.51 -22.07 -4.32
N SER A 20 -13.19 -21.20 -3.54
CA SER A 20 -14.54 -20.76 -3.89
C SER A 20 -14.54 -20.02 -5.24
N ARG A 21 -15.63 -20.18 -6.00
CA ARG A 21 -15.77 -19.53 -7.32
C ARG A 21 -15.76 -18.02 -7.22
N ASP A 22 -16.37 -17.48 -6.17
CA ASP A 22 -16.45 -16.03 -5.96
C ASP A 22 -15.07 -15.42 -5.70
N SER A 23 -14.22 -16.09 -4.91
CA SER A 23 -12.85 -15.61 -4.67
C SER A 23 -11.98 -15.66 -5.93
N LEU A 24 -12.15 -16.67 -6.77
CA LEU A 24 -11.49 -16.76 -8.08
C LEU A 24 -11.98 -15.66 -9.02
N TYR A 25 -13.29 -15.43 -9.05
CA TYR A 25 -13.89 -14.36 -9.86
C TYR A 25 -13.35 -12.98 -9.47
N LEU A 26 -13.23 -12.69 -8.17
CA LEU A 26 -12.62 -11.46 -7.67
C LEU A 26 -11.13 -11.33 -8.10
N CYS A 27 -10.36 -12.40 -8.04
CA CYS A 27 -8.98 -12.40 -8.53
C CYS A 27 -8.90 -12.05 -10.02
N PHE A 28 -9.84 -12.56 -10.82
CA PHE A 28 -9.92 -12.26 -12.26
C PHE A 28 -10.29 -10.82 -12.53
N ASN A 29 -11.29 -10.31 -11.85
CA ASN A 29 -11.70 -8.93 -11.99
C ASN A 29 -10.55 -7.98 -11.66
N ASN A 30 -9.87 -8.19 -10.54
CA ASN A 30 -8.72 -7.37 -10.16
C ASN A 30 -7.62 -7.43 -11.24
N SER A 31 -7.30 -8.62 -11.75
CA SER A 31 -6.32 -8.76 -12.83
C SER A 31 -6.74 -8.03 -14.11
N ALA A 32 -8.03 -8.11 -14.46
CA ALA A 32 -8.57 -7.47 -15.65
C ALA A 32 -8.56 -5.95 -15.55
N GLN A 33 -9.01 -5.41 -14.43
CA GLN A 33 -9.05 -3.98 -14.15
C GLN A 33 -7.65 -3.36 -14.17
N LEU A 34 -6.67 -4.08 -13.59
CA LEU A 34 -5.29 -3.61 -13.50
C LEU A 34 -4.45 -3.91 -14.74
N GLY A 35 -4.99 -4.66 -15.71
CA GLY A 35 -4.24 -5.05 -16.89
C GLY A 35 -3.03 -5.94 -16.60
N VAL A 36 -3.03 -6.67 -15.47
CA VAL A 36 -1.94 -7.58 -15.08
C VAL A 36 -2.37 -9.04 -15.20
N GLU A 37 -1.42 -9.92 -15.47
CA GLU A 37 -1.69 -11.33 -15.70
C GLU A 37 -0.93 -12.22 -14.71
N PRO A 38 -1.56 -13.28 -14.16
CA PRO A 38 -0.87 -14.29 -13.34
C PRO A 38 0.01 -15.16 -14.25
N ASN A 39 1.17 -14.63 -14.63
CA ASN A 39 2.10 -15.25 -15.56
C ASN A 39 3.47 -15.54 -14.91
N LEU A 40 4.38 -16.16 -15.68
CA LEU A 40 5.74 -16.45 -15.24
C LEU A 40 6.58 -15.19 -14.99
N LEU A 41 6.15 -14.04 -15.51
CA LEU A 41 6.84 -12.76 -15.30
C LEU A 41 6.60 -12.20 -13.91
N GLY A 42 5.62 -12.73 -13.16
CA GLY A 42 5.34 -12.29 -11.80
C GLY A 42 4.63 -10.94 -11.73
N GLU A 43 3.73 -10.65 -12.69
CA GLU A 43 2.90 -9.45 -12.61
C GLU A 43 1.88 -9.54 -11.47
N CYS A 44 1.23 -10.69 -11.31
CA CYS A 44 0.38 -10.97 -10.16
C CYS A 44 0.34 -12.47 -9.86
N TYR A 45 -0.19 -12.83 -8.71
CA TYR A 45 -0.31 -14.20 -8.22
C TYR A 45 -1.72 -14.44 -7.67
N TYR A 46 -2.24 -15.65 -7.86
CA TYR A 46 -3.42 -16.16 -7.19
C TYR A 46 -2.97 -17.21 -6.18
N ILE A 47 -3.10 -16.89 -4.90
CA ILE A 47 -2.63 -17.73 -3.81
C ILE A 47 -3.84 -18.35 -3.09
N PRO A 48 -3.97 -19.69 -3.07
CA PRO A 48 -5.01 -20.35 -2.29
C PRO A 48 -4.66 -20.27 -0.80
N TYR A 49 -5.63 -19.87 0.02
CA TYR A 49 -5.52 -19.87 1.47
C TYR A 49 -6.82 -20.35 2.11
N ARG A 50 -6.74 -20.84 3.33
CA ARG A 50 -7.91 -21.24 4.10
C ARG A 50 -8.40 -20.06 4.93
N ASN A 51 -9.62 -19.65 4.73
CA ASN A 51 -10.26 -18.66 5.58
C ASN A 51 -10.65 -19.31 6.91
N ASN A 52 -9.97 -18.93 8.00
CA ASN A 52 -10.18 -19.53 9.31
C ASN A 52 -11.57 -19.24 9.92
N LYS A 53 -12.24 -18.18 9.46
CA LYS A 53 -13.60 -17.82 9.93
C LYS A 53 -14.68 -18.69 9.28
N THR A 54 -14.54 -18.97 7.99
CA THR A 54 -15.53 -19.73 7.20
C THR A 54 -15.14 -21.18 6.98
N GLY A 55 -13.87 -21.54 7.18
CA GLY A 55 -13.32 -22.86 6.88
C GLY A 55 -13.15 -23.17 5.39
N ILE A 56 -13.50 -22.22 4.50
CA ILE A 56 -13.51 -22.38 3.04
C ILE A 56 -12.12 -22.02 2.47
N MET A 57 -11.71 -22.72 1.42
CA MET A 57 -10.56 -22.34 0.63
C MET A 57 -10.92 -21.17 -0.28
N GLU A 58 -10.12 -20.11 -0.26
CA GLU A 58 -10.31 -18.89 -1.04
C GLU A 58 -9.05 -18.57 -1.83
N ALA A 59 -9.22 -18.02 -3.02
CA ALA A 59 -8.11 -17.48 -3.80
C ALA A 59 -7.86 -16.02 -3.39
N GLN A 60 -6.60 -15.66 -3.21
CA GLN A 60 -6.17 -14.30 -2.92
C GLN A 60 -5.38 -13.75 -4.10
N PHE A 61 -5.79 -12.57 -4.59
CA PHE A 61 -5.00 -11.80 -5.55
C PHE A 61 -3.85 -11.11 -4.82
N ILE A 62 -2.64 -11.25 -5.35
CA ILE A 62 -1.45 -10.55 -4.87
C ILE A 62 -0.78 -9.89 -6.06
N LEU A 63 -0.62 -8.57 -6.00
CA LEU A 63 0.11 -7.81 -7.00
C LEU A 63 1.62 -8.05 -6.85
N GLY A 64 2.26 -8.54 -7.90
CA GLY A 64 3.70 -8.73 -7.94
C GLY A 64 4.45 -7.41 -8.16
N TYR A 65 5.74 -7.38 -7.82
CA TYR A 65 6.60 -6.21 -8.03
C TYR A 65 6.61 -5.73 -9.49
N ARG A 66 6.69 -6.67 -10.45
CA ARG A 66 6.65 -6.34 -11.89
C ARG A 66 5.29 -5.82 -12.35
N GLY A 67 4.21 -6.33 -11.77
CA GLY A 67 2.87 -5.81 -12.02
C GLY A 67 2.71 -4.39 -11.53
N LEU A 68 3.20 -4.10 -10.34
CA LEU A 68 3.22 -2.74 -9.78
C LEU A 68 3.98 -1.77 -10.70
N ILE A 69 5.19 -2.12 -11.12
CA ILE A 69 5.96 -1.30 -12.08
C ILE A 69 5.20 -1.12 -13.41
N LYS A 70 4.54 -2.17 -13.92
CA LYS A 70 3.76 -2.09 -15.15
C LYS A 70 2.61 -1.10 -15.03
N ILE A 71 1.83 -1.18 -13.94
CA ILE A 71 0.71 -0.29 -13.67
C ILE A 71 1.19 1.16 -13.57
N LEU A 72 2.27 1.41 -12.81
CA LEU A 72 2.86 2.74 -12.67
C LEU A 72 3.31 3.34 -14.00
N LYS A 73 3.91 2.52 -14.89
CA LYS A 73 4.28 2.99 -16.24
C LYS A 73 3.07 3.22 -17.14
N GLN A 74 1.99 2.47 -16.96
CA GLN A 74 0.77 2.60 -17.74
C GLN A 74 -0.11 3.79 -17.30
N SER A 75 0.08 4.30 -16.07
CA SER A 75 -0.65 5.49 -15.58
C SER A 75 -0.38 6.74 -16.40
N GLY A 76 0.74 6.79 -17.13
CA GLY A 76 1.16 7.97 -17.89
C GLY A 76 1.90 9.03 -17.05
N GLU A 77 1.97 8.87 -15.73
CA GLU A 77 2.66 9.81 -14.84
C GLU A 77 4.13 9.45 -14.65
N VAL A 78 4.43 8.16 -14.59
CA VAL A 78 5.76 7.64 -14.30
C VAL A 78 6.47 7.20 -15.58
N LYS A 79 7.53 7.90 -15.95
CA LYS A 79 8.40 7.56 -17.09
C LYS A 79 9.27 6.34 -16.77
N SER A 80 9.86 6.31 -15.60
CA SER A 80 10.65 5.17 -15.13
C SER A 80 10.61 5.08 -13.60
N ILE A 81 10.70 3.85 -13.10
CA ILE A 81 10.82 3.55 -11.68
C ILE A 81 11.76 2.39 -11.50
N GLU A 82 12.65 2.50 -10.52
CA GLU A 82 13.58 1.43 -10.12
C GLU A 82 13.70 1.39 -8.60
N ALA A 83 14.08 0.24 -8.08
CA ALA A 83 14.45 0.07 -6.68
C ALA A 83 15.74 -0.74 -6.56
N ARG A 84 16.54 -0.39 -5.56
CA ARG A 84 17.82 -1.03 -5.30
C ARG A 84 18.03 -1.26 -3.81
N CYS A 85 18.71 -2.37 -3.52
CA CYS A 85 19.18 -2.69 -2.19
C CYS A 85 20.57 -2.10 -1.99
N VAL A 86 20.80 -1.51 -0.84
CA VAL A 86 22.11 -1.06 -0.36
C VAL A 86 22.61 -2.11 0.62
N LYS A 87 23.80 -2.59 0.39
CA LYS A 87 24.44 -3.62 1.19
C LYS A 87 25.49 -3.01 2.13
N ASP A 88 25.79 -3.74 3.18
CA ASP A 88 26.87 -3.34 4.08
C ASP A 88 28.21 -3.20 3.31
N GLY A 89 28.94 -2.12 3.58
CA GLY A 89 30.16 -1.76 2.88
C GLY A 89 29.98 -0.94 1.60
N ASP A 90 28.76 -0.78 1.07
CA ASP A 90 28.50 0.12 -0.05
C ASP A 90 28.68 1.58 0.38
N PHE A 91 29.12 2.44 -0.54
CA PHE A 91 29.06 3.87 -0.31
C PHE A 91 27.64 4.36 -0.58
N PHE A 92 26.94 4.78 0.47
CA PHE A 92 25.57 5.25 0.37
C PHE A 92 25.37 6.54 1.16
N ARG A 93 24.89 7.57 0.48
CA ARG A 93 24.57 8.86 1.08
C ARG A 93 23.28 9.42 0.47
N TYR A 94 22.40 9.91 1.32
CA TYR A 94 21.19 10.59 0.87
C TYR A 94 20.86 11.76 1.79
N SER A 95 20.11 12.71 1.28
CA SER A 95 19.55 13.83 2.03
C SER A 95 18.16 14.16 1.50
N PHE A 96 17.24 14.43 2.41
CA PHE A 96 15.94 14.99 2.11
C PHE A 96 15.94 16.51 2.33
N GLY A 97 14.85 17.17 2.00
CA GLY A 97 14.66 18.62 2.15
C GLY A 97 14.50 19.31 0.80
N LEU A 98 14.78 20.61 0.74
CA LEU A 98 14.55 21.41 -0.46
C LEU A 98 15.44 21.02 -1.66
N ASN A 99 16.62 20.46 -1.39
CA ASN A 99 17.54 19.96 -2.41
C ASN A 99 17.88 18.50 -2.14
N PRO A 100 16.94 17.57 -2.43
CA PRO A 100 17.14 16.17 -2.15
C PRO A 100 18.24 15.57 -3.02
N SER A 101 19.06 14.69 -2.43
CA SER A 101 20.13 14.01 -3.14
C SER A 101 20.26 12.56 -2.71
N LEU A 102 20.67 11.68 -3.64
CA LEU A 102 20.93 10.28 -3.37
C LEU A 102 22.13 9.83 -4.22
N ILE A 103 23.11 9.23 -3.55
CA ILE A 103 24.31 8.67 -4.17
C ILE A 103 24.47 7.23 -3.65
N HIS A 104 24.63 6.28 -4.55
CA HIS A 104 24.89 4.90 -4.21
C HIS A 104 25.95 4.32 -5.14
N GLU A 105 27.05 3.87 -4.56
CA GLU A 105 28.15 3.18 -5.25
C GLU A 105 28.32 1.78 -4.64
N PRO A 106 27.78 0.75 -5.30
CA PRO A 106 27.88 -0.63 -4.82
C PRO A 106 29.33 -1.11 -4.83
N LYS A 107 29.78 -1.68 -3.71
CA LYS A 107 31.11 -2.29 -3.59
C LYS A 107 31.10 -3.81 -3.64
N ASN A 108 29.90 -4.42 -3.49
CA ASN A 108 29.71 -5.87 -3.51
C ASN A 108 30.58 -6.63 -2.47
N VAL A 109 30.83 -6.04 -1.31
CA VAL A 109 31.64 -6.61 -0.24
C VAL A 109 30.82 -7.54 0.66
N SER A 110 29.55 -7.20 0.89
CA SER A 110 28.63 -7.92 1.77
C SER A 110 27.30 -8.18 1.09
N ASN A 111 26.57 -9.18 1.55
CA ASN A 111 25.19 -9.45 1.15
C ASN A 111 24.17 -8.92 2.18
N GLU A 112 24.61 -8.37 3.30
CA GLU A 112 23.72 -7.87 4.33
C GLU A 112 23.04 -6.57 3.92
N LEU A 113 21.70 -6.55 3.93
CA LEU A 113 20.91 -5.37 3.60
C LEU A 113 21.01 -4.33 4.72
N THR A 114 21.31 -3.09 4.39
CA THR A 114 21.26 -1.93 5.30
C THR A 114 20.09 -1.02 4.99
N HIS A 115 19.92 -0.69 3.72
CA HIS A 115 18.85 0.18 3.22
C HIS A 115 18.29 -0.38 1.91
N VAL A 116 17.10 0.08 1.58
CA VAL A 116 16.51 -0.08 0.25
C VAL A 116 15.96 1.27 -0.20
N TYR A 117 16.11 1.61 -1.46
CA TYR A 117 15.57 2.83 -2.01
C TYR A 117 14.86 2.61 -3.34
N SER A 118 13.95 3.51 -3.66
CA SER A 118 13.31 3.58 -4.97
C SER A 118 13.40 4.99 -5.52
N ILE A 119 13.59 5.09 -6.83
CA ILE A 119 13.61 6.36 -7.58
C ILE A 119 12.53 6.28 -8.66
N ALA A 120 11.70 7.30 -8.75
CA ALA A 120 10.78 7.52 -9.85
C ALA A 120 11.22 8.76 -10.65
N VAL A 121 11.18 8.64 -11.96
CA VAL A 121 11.29 9.77 -12.89
C VAL A 121 9.91 9.97 -13.49
N LEU A 122 9.33 11.14 -13.28
CA LEU A 122 8.02 11.49 -13.79
C LEU A 122 8.10 11.97 -15.25
N ASN A 123 6.99 12.01 -15.95
CA ASN A 123 6.95 12.46 -17.32
C ASN A 123 7.24 13.96 -17.49
N ASN A 124 7.01 14.76 -16.45
CA ASN A 124 7.44 16.16 -16.38
C ASN A 124 8.96 16.35 -16.19
N GLY A 125 9.71 15.24 -16.00
CA GLY A 125 11.15 15.24 -15.76
C GLY A 125 11.54 15.34 -14.27
N GLU A 126 10.59 15.52 -13.38
CA GLU A 126 10.83 15.54 -11.94
C GLU A 126 11.31 14.15 -11.45
N LYS A 127 12.19 14.17 -10.46
CA LYS A 127 12.72 12.96 -9.83
C LYS A 127 12.31 12.94 -8.38
N GLN A 128 11.70 11.84 -7.96
CA GLN A 128 11.34 11.58 -6.58
C GLN A 128 11.99 10.29 -6.11
N PHE A 129 12.40 10.23 -4.87
CA PHE A 129 12.94 9.00 -4.30
C PHE A 129 12.46 8.80 -2.85
N GLU A 130 12.48 7.55 -2.44
CA GLU A 130 12.18 7.12 -1.08
C GLU A 130 13.27 6.15 -0.61
N VAL A 131 13.64 6.24 0.66
CA VAL A 131 14.64 5.38 1.29
C VAL A 131 14.03 4.75 2.53
N MET A 132 14.27 3.46 2.70
CA MET A 132 13.90 2.72 3.91
C MET A 132 15.11 2.01 4.48
N THR A 133 15.27 2.06 5.79
CA THR A 133 16.23 1.23 6.51
C THR A 133 15.75 -0.22 6.57
N LYS A 134 16.67 -1.16 6.80
CA LYS A 134 16.32 -2.56 7.06
C LYS A 134 15.31 -2.69 8.19
N ALA A 135 15.46 -1.92 9.26
CA ALA A 135 14.54 -1.94 10.41
C ALA A 135 13.10 -1.55 10.03
N GLU A 136 12.92 -0.54 9.17
CA GLU A 136 11.60 -0.16 8.66
C GLU A 136 10.99 -1.24 7.77
N VAL A 137 11.80 -1.90 6.94
CA VAL A 137 11.36 -3.04 6.12
C VAL A 137 10.94 -4.20 7.00
N ASP A 138 11.73 -4.52 8.03
CA ASP A 138 11.42 -5.59 8.99
C ASP A 138 10.17 -5.30 9.81
N ALA A 139 9.89 -4.04 10.14
CA ALA A 139 8.65 -3.63 10.79
C ALA A 139 7.43 -3.98 9.91
N ILE A 140 7.49 -3.71 8.61
CA ILE A 140 6.43 -4.08 7.66
C ILE A 140 6.34 -5.60 7.49
N ARG A 141 7.48 -6.30 7.39
CA ARG A 141 7.51 -7.76 7.36
C ARG A 141 6.79 -8.36 8.56
N ASN A 142 7.01 -7.83 9.77
CA ASN A 142 6.44 -8.36 11.00
C ASN A 142 4.91 -8.29 11.08
N ILE A 143 4.30 -7.36 10.35
CA ILE A 143 2.84 -7.26 10.22
C ILE A 143 2.29 -8.28 9.22
N SER A 144 3.12 -8.77 8.29
CA SER A 144 2.71 -9.74 7.27
C SER A 144 2.33 -11.09 7.87
N LYS A 145 1.23 -11.68 7.39
CA LYS A 145 0.82 -13.05 7.77
C LYS A 145 1.83 -14.12 7.33
N SER A 146 2.65 -13.83 6.32
CA SER A 146 3.68 -14.73 5.77
C SER A 146 5.10 -14.31 6.15
N LYS A 147 5.28 -13.58 7.25
CA LYS A 147 6.59 -13.05 7.69
C LYS A 147 7.69 -14.10 7.81
N ASP A 148 7.32 -15.33 8.21
CA ASP A 148 8.24 -16.43 8.46
C ASP A 148 8.17 -17.53 7.38
N SER A 149 7.56 -17.23 6.22
CA SER A 149 7.40 -18.18 5.12
C SER A 149 7.34 -17.49 3.76
N GLY A 150 7.58 -18.26 2.69
CA GLY A 150 7.43 -17.80 1.31
C GLY A 150 8.35 -16.63 0.96
N ALA A 151 7.81 -15.64 0.26
CA ALA A 151 8.62 -14.59 -0.37
C ALA A 151 9.45 -13.75 0.62
N TRP A 152 9.01 -13.58 1.87
CA TRP A 152 9.77 -12.87 2.89
C TRP A 152 11.01 -13.64 3.39
N VAL A 153 11.02 -14.96 3.22
CA VAL A 153 12.18 -15.81 3.57
C VAL A 153 13.05 -16.05 2.35
N ASP A 154 12.43 -16.45 1.24
CA ASP A 154 13.16 -16.91 0.05
C ASP A 154 13.67 -15.75 -0.83
N PHE A 155 12.99 -14.58 -0.79
CA PHE A 155 13.24 -13.43 -1.68
C PHE A 155 13.15 -12.10 -0.92
N TYR A 156 13.84 -12.01 0.22
CA TYR A 156 13.79 -10.85 1.09
C TYR A 156 14.09 -9.53 0.36
N ASP A 157 15.14 -9.49 -0.46
CA ASP A 157 15.54 -8.29 -1.20
C ASP A 157 14.44 -7.82 -2.18
N GLU A 158 13.76 -8.75 -2.84
CA GLU A 158 12.65 -8.41 -3.75
C GLU A 158 11.43 -7.89 -2.99
N MET A 159 11.16 -8.43 -1.80
CA MET A 159 10.11 -7.93 -0.92
C MET A 159 10.46 -6.54 -0.38
N ALA A 160 11.71 -6.30 -0.01
CA ALA A 160 12.19 -4.98 0.40
C ALA A 160 12.03 -3.94 -0.73
N LYS A 161 12.42 -4.29 -1.96
CA LYS A 161 12.21 -3.43 -3.15
C LYS A 161 10.72 -3.16 -3.39
N LYS A 162 9.86 -4.17 -3.31
CA LYS A 162 8.41 -4.00 -3.45
C LYS A 162 7.89 -3.01 -2.40
N THR A 163 8.35 -3.14 -1.17
CA THR A 163 7.92 -2.32 -0.04
C THR A 163 8.27 -0.84 -0.23
N VAL A 164 9.51 -0.52 -0.61
CA VAL A 164 9.93 0.86 -0.82
C VAL A 164 9.27 1.49 -2.05
N VAL A 165 9.02 0.73 -3.13
CA VAL A 165 8.25 1.23 -4.29
C VAL A 165 6.85 1.61 -3.88
N ARG A 166 6.15 0.78 -3.08
CA ARG A 166 4.81 1.08 -2.57
C ARG A 166 4.81 2.33 -1.69
N ARG A 167 5.85 2.50 -0.86
CA ARG A 167 6.00 3.69 -0.02
C ARG A 167 6.19 4.95 -0.88
N LEU A 168 7.02 4.88 -1.92
CA LEU A 168 7.20 5.98 -2.87
C LEU A 168 5.90 6.34 -3.58
N CYS A 169 5.08 5.35 -3.97
CA CYS A 169 3.81 5.59 -4.66
C CYS A 169 2.82 6.48 -3.88
N LYS A 170 2.94 6.56 -2.55
CA LYS A 170 2.09 7.44 -1.72
C LYS A 170 2.37 8.93 -1.92
N TYR A 171 3.50 9.27 -2.52
CA TYR A 171 3.92 10.64 -2.80
C TYR A 171 3.81 11.02 -4.28
N LEU A 172 3.46 10.05 -5.15
CA LEU A 172 3.26 10.28 -6.56
C LEU A 172 1.81 10.70 -6.82
N ASP A 173 1.61 11.64 -7.73
CA ASP A 173 0.29 12.03 -8.21
C ASP A 173 -0.24 10.96 -9.16
N LEU A 174 -0.86 9.92 -8.60
CA LEU A 174 -1.35 8.76 -9.32
C LEU A 174 -2.88 8.81 -9.44
N SER A 175 -3.40 8.25 -10.52
CA SER A 175 -4.86 8.13 -10.68
C SER A 175 -5.46 7.25 -9.57
N VAL A 176 -6.74 7.49 -9.27
CA VAL A 176 -7.48 6.75 -8.23
C VAL A 176 -7.46 5.24 -8.49
N GLU A 177 -7.51 4.82 -9.77
CA GLU A 177 -7.44 3.41 -10.15
C GLU A 177 -6.10 2.77 -9.77
N VAL A 178 -5.00 3.51 -9.95
CA VAL A 178 -3.66 3.05 -9.58
C VAL A 178 -3.50 3.00 -8.06
N ILE A 179 -4.00 3.99 -7.35
CA ILE A 179 -4.00 4.02 -5.87
C ILE A 179 -4.78 2.82 -5.34
N ASN A 180 -6.00 2.60 -5.80
CA ASN A 180 -6.83 1.45 -5.41
C ASN A 180 -6.14 0.11 -5.70
N ALA A 181 -5.41 0.02 -6.82
CA ALA A 181 -4.64 -1.18 -7.16
C ALA A 181 -3.54 -1.50 -6.15
N ILE A 182 -2.88 -0.46 -5.64
CA ILE A 182 -1.84 -0.58 -4.62
C ILE A 182 -2.48 -0.95 -3.26
N GLU A 183 -3.62 -0.35 -2.92
CA GLU A 183 -4.36 -0.58 -1.68
C GLU A 183 -5.01 -1.96 -1.61
N VAL A 184 -5.57 -2.49 -2.68
CA VAL A 184 -6.12 -3.87 -2.73
C VAL A 184 -5.08 -4.91 -2.28
N ASP A 185 -3.80 -4.64 -2.48
CA ASP A 185 -2.70 -5.46 -1.97
C ASP A 185 -2.41 -5.14 -0.48
N ASP A 186 -2.73 -3.91 0.02
CA ASP A 186 -2.56 -3.48 1.41
C ASP A 186 -3.68 -3.95 2.34
N ASP A 187 -4.94 -3.92 1.93
CA ASP A 187 -6.09 -4.33 2.76
C ASP A 187 -5.96 -5.75 3.33
N LYS A 188 -5.14 -6.56 2.70
CA LYS A 188 -4.82 -7.91 3.16
C LYS A 188 -3.68 -7.93 4.19
N PHE A 189 -2.95 -6.83 4.33
CA PHE A 189 -2.01 -6.58 5.43
C PHE A 189 -2.72 -6.05 6.70
N VAL A 190 -3.85 -5.35 6.56
CA VAL A 190 -4.49 -4.54 7.60
C VAL A 190 -5.59 -5.27 8.39
N VAL A 191 -6.02 -6.48 8.05
CA VAL A 191 -7.15 -7.18 8.70
C VAL A 191 -6.90 -7.56 10.18
N ASN A 192 -5.86 -7.06 10.84
CA ASN A 192 -5.70 -7.24 12.29
C ASN A 192 -5.49 -5.94 13.11
N THR A 193 -5.71 -4.75 12.55
CA THR A 193 -5.63 -3.50 13.30
C THR A 193 -6.98 -2.88 13.63
N GLU A 194 -8.08 -3.65 13.61
CA GLU A 194 -9.39 -3.15 14.05
C GLU A 194 -9.49 -2.83 15.56
N ASN A 195 -8.41 -2.99 16.32
CA ASN A 195 -8.40 -2.63 17.76
C ASN A 195 -7.48 -1.47 18.15
N GLU A 196 -6.72 -0.85 17.25
CA GLU A 196 -5.80 0.24 17.65
C GLU A 196 -5.89 1.53 16.82
N ASN A 197 -6.67 1.60 15.75
CA ASN A 197 -6.92 2.83 15.02
C ASN A 197 -8.40 3.23 15.03
N LYS A 198 -8.98 3.39 16.21
CA LYS A 198 -10.01 4.42 16.37
C LYS A 198 -9.31 5.75 16.11
N SER A 199 -9.51 6.20 14.88
CA SER A 199 -9.52 7.59 14.43
C SER A 199 -8.55 8.55 15.14
N ARG A 200 -7.44 8.83 14.46
CA ARG A 200 -6.73 10.11 14.65
C ARG A 200 -7.51 11.32 14.10
N PHE A 201 -8.74 11.13 13.65
CA PHE A 201 -9.62 12.17 13.08
C PHE A 201 -11.03 12.18 13.65
N ASP A 202 -11.34 11.39 14.68
CA ASP A 202 -12.52 11.69 15.51
C ASP A 202 -12.15 12.85 16.43
N ILE A 203 -12.45 14.04 15.95
CA ILE A 203 -12.63 15.19 16.83
C ILE A 203 -13.87 14.80 17.64
N ASP A 204 -13.67 14.35 18.87
CA ASP A 204 -14.74 14.23 19.87
C ASP A 204 -15.35 15.62 20.08
N ILE A 205 -16.31 15.96 19.24
CA ILE A 205 -17.27 17.02 19.57
C ILE A 205 -18.14 16.40 20.66
N LYS A 206 -17.76 16.66 21.90
CA LYS A 206 -18.61 16.31 23.04
C LYS A 206 -19.89 17.07 22.89
N ASP A 207 -21.03 16.36 22.96
CA ASP A 207 -22.38 16.95 22.95
C ASP A 207 -22.59 18.04 24.04
N ASP A 208 -21.66 18.21 24.95
CA ASP A 208 -21.67 19.26 25.99
C ASP A 208 -21.33 20.65 25.43
N ASP A 209 -20.55 20.75 24.36
CA ASP A 209 -20.18 22.06 23.76
C ASP A 209 -21.37 22.68 22.97
N ILE A 210 -22.29 21.86 22.48
CA ILE A 210 -23.49 22.32 21.75
C ILE A 210 -24.54 22.90 22.73
N LYS A 211 -24.58 22.40 23.94
CA LYS A 211 -25.52 22.92 24.99
C LYS A 211 -25.07 24.24 25.57
N GLU A 212 -23.81 24.57 25.62
CA GLU A 212 -23.33 25.86 26.10
C GLU A 212 -23.57 27.00 25.10
N GLU A 213 -23.52 26.77 23.79
CA GLU A 213 -23.85 27.78 22.79
C GLU A 213 -25.35 28.06 22.72
N GLN A 214 -26.20 27.04 22.80
CA GLN A 214 -27.66 27.24 22.82
C GLN A 214 -28.12 27.99 24.09
N ASN A 215 -27.52 27.74 25.25
CA ASN A 215 -27.81 28.49 26.48
C ASN A 215 -27.31 29.94 26.46
N LYS A 216 -26.27 30.26 25.68
CA LYS A 216 -25.83 31.66 25.49
C LYS A 216 -26.76 32.45 24.58
N GLU A 217 -27.29 31.84 23.53
CA GLU A 217 -28.26 32.49 22.63
C GLU A 217 -29.64 32.72 23.30
N GLU A 218 -30.12 31.79 24.14
CA GLU A 218 -31.35 31.98 24.89
C GLU A 218 -31.21 33.08 25.95
N ASN A 219 -30.08 33.19 26.63
CA ASN A 219 -29.87 34.26 27.63
C ASN A 219 -29.72 35.66 27.00
N ILE A 220 -29.22 35.76 25.76
CA ILE A 220 -29.15 37.04 25.03
C ILE A 220 -30.55 37.48 24.58
N ASN A 221 -31.44 36.57 24.22
CA ASN A 221 -32.80 36.86 23.81
C ASN A 221 -33.73 37.24 24.97
N ILE A 222 -33.47 36.76 26.18
CA ILE A 222 -34.27 37.11 27.38
C ILE A 222 -33.89 38.51 27.87
N ASN A 223 -32.64 38.92 27.80
CA ASN A 223 -32.19 40.26 28.19
C ASN A 223 -32.66 41.38 27.23
N ASN A 224 -32.86 41.06 25.95
CA ASN A 224 -33.37 42.02 24.96
C ASN A 224 -34.90 42.21 25.01
N LYS A 225 -35.66 41.36 25.71
CA LYS A 225 -37.11 41.52 25.89
C LYS A 225 -37.50 42.31 27.16
N ASN A 226 -36.61 42.50 28.13
CA ASN A 226 -36.85 43.16 29.38
C ASN A 226 -36.32 44.62 29.44
N GLY A 227 -35.75 45.15 28.36
CA GLY A 227 -35.17 46.49 28.26
C GLY A 227 -36.08 47.57 27.60
N GLY A 228 -37.38 47.32 27.44
CA GLY A 228 -38.26 48.18 26.71
C GLY A 228 -39.53 48.53 27.47
N LEU A 229 -39.40 49.18 28.65
CA LEU A 229 -40.51 49.91 29.34
C LEU A 229 -39.89 50.76 30.42
N PHE A 230 -39.56 52.01 30.06
CA PHE A 230 -39.71 53.18 30.94
C PHE A 230 -39.20 54.43 30.19
N GLU A 231 -40.17 55.30 29.94
CA GLU A 231 -40.18 56.68 29.45
C GLU A 231 -40.03 56.93 27.97
#